data_c33b2f54bfa8fecb68df9ff1b600b7af
#
_entry.id   c33b2f54bfa8fecb68df9ff1b600b7af
#
_cell.length_a   1.000
_cell.length_b   1.000
_cell.length_c   1.000
_cell.angle_alpha   90.00
_cell.angle_beta   90.00
_cell.angle_gamma   90.00
#
_symmetry.space_group_name_H-M   'P 1'
#
loop_
_entity.id
_entity.type
_entity.pdbx_description
1 polymer ?
#
loop_
_entity_poly.entity_id
_entity_poly.type
_entity_poly.pdbx_seq_one_letter_code
_entity_poly.pdbx_strand_id
1 'polypeptide(L)'
;KRAKASATNELSGSQKAKIISKTIASDILTTSELGRGQRRAAHLLGMYGSILFWVASVILIFGYANTAAPHQISLLWHVGAIMTCLGGYWFWFFLRVDVSAEANPWNRIIRADLFVLSLLAAATFGLAWSFTQSSGVPILDTLFLVLFGLSNIVLFGGVYWSKFAHMFYKPGAAIQKN
;
A
#
# COMPACT_ATOMS: atom_id res chain seq x y z
N LYS A 1 -31.16 17.67 -22.11
CA LYS A 1 -31.92 16.49 -22.63
C LYS A 1 -31.07 15.54 -23.52
N ARG A 2 -29.84 15.89 -23.94
CA ARG A 2 -28.98 15.02 -24.79
C ARG A 2 -28.08 14.05 -24.01
N ALA A 3 -27.82 14.26 -22.73
CA ALA A 3 -26.95 13.38 -21.93
C ALA A 3 -27.62 12.08 -21.45
N LYS A 4 -28.95 11.99 -21.48
CA LYS A 4 -29.71 10.79 -21.04
C LYS A 4 -29.90 9.72 -22.11
N ALA A 5 -29.68 10.04 -23.38
CA ALA A 5 -29.90 9.09 -24.49
C ALA A 5 -28.71 8.20 -24.82
N SER A 6 -27.53 8.43 -24.20
CA SER A 6 -26.32 7.65 -24.45
C SER A 6 -26.08 6.52 -23.45
N ALA A 7 -26.96 6.36 -22.45
CA ALA A 7 -26.75 5.43 -21.32
C ALA A 7 -27.50 4.09 -21.46
N THR A 8 -28.08 3.77 -22.59
CA THR A 8 -28.93 2.57 -22.77
C THR A 8 -28.28 1.47 -23.63
N ASN A 9 -26.97 1.47 -23.84
CA ASN A 9 -26.30 0.27 -24.32
C ASN A 9 -25.94 -0.60 -23.10
N GLU A 10 -26.84 -1.51 -22.73
CA GLU A 10 -26.54 -2.53 -21.73
C GLU A 10 -25.40 -3.42 -22.25
N LEU A 11 -24.19 -3.15 -21.76
CA LEU A 11 -23.02 -3.98 -22.06
C LEU A 11 -23.31 -5.44 -21.68
N SER A 12 -23.08 -6.36 -22.61
CA SER A 12 -23.17 -7.80 -22.35
C SER A 12 -22.27 -8.18 -21.15
N GLY A 13 -22.67 -9.19 -20.38
CA GLY A 13 -21.89 -9.67 -19.24
C GLY A 13 -20.43 -9.98 -19.58
N SER A 14 -20.15 -10.51 -20.76
CA SER A 14 -18.79 -10.76 -21.27
C SER A 14 -18.01 -9.47 -21.56
N GLN A 15 -18.67 -8.43 -22.04
CA GLN A 15 -18.05 -7.11 -22.25
C GLN A 15 -17.73 -6.42 -20.93
N LYS A 16 -18.64 -6.50 -19.95
CA LYS A 16 -18.39 -6.02 -18.57
C LYS A 16 -17.21 -6.74 -17.94
N ALA A 17 -17.13 -8.05 -18.02
CA ALA A 17 -16.03 -8.85 -17.51
C ALA A 17 -14.69 -8.48 -18.19
N LYS A 18 -14.68 -8.27 -19.50
CA LYS A 18 -13.49 -7.86 -20.25
C LYS A 18 -13.01 -6.46 -19.88
N ILE A 19 -13.93 -5.51 -19.68
CA ILE A 19 -13.59 -4.15 -19.22
C ILE A 19 -13.02 -4.21 -17.80
N ILE A 20 -13.67 -4.93 -16.89
CA ILE A 20 -13.21 -5.10 -15.50
C ILE A 20 -11.83 -5.75 -15.47
N SER A 21 -11.62 -6.85 -16.19
CA SER A 21 -10.31 -7.52 -16.23
C SER A 21 -9.22 -6.64 -16.81
N LYS A 22 -9.51 -5.88 -17.86
CA LYS A 22 -8.57 -4.92 -18.45
C LYS A 22 -8.24 -3.79 -17.48
N THR A 23 -9.25 -3.20 -16.81
CA THR A 23 -9.05 -2.14 -15.82
C THR A 23 -8.23 -2.64 -14.63
N ILE A 24 -8.52 -3.85 -14.12
CA ILE A 24 -7.73 -4.46 -13.06
C ILE A 24 -6.29 -4.68 -13.51
N ALA A 25 -6.08 -5.25 -14.69
CA ALA A 25 -4.74 -5.56 -15.18
C ALA A 25 -3.92 -4.31 -15.52
N SER A 26 -4.52 -3.30 -16.17
CA SER A 26 -3.78 -2.10 -16.60
C SER A 26 -3.68 -1.05 -15.50
N ASP A 27 -4.79 -0.73 -14.83
CA ASP A 27 -4.84 0.45 -13.97
C ASP A 27 -4.52 0.12 -12.51
N ILE A 28 -4.90 -1.08 -12.04
CA ILE A 28 -4.64 -1.49 -10.65
C ILE A 28 -3.25 -2.17 -10.57
N LEU A 29 -3.00 -3.23 -11.34
CA LEU A 29 -1.75 -4.00 -11.20
C LEU A 29 -0.54 -3.26 -11.76
N THR A 30 -0.68 -2.53 -12.87
CA THR A 30 0.46 -1.83 -13.48
C THR A 30 0.46 -0.32 -13.27
N THR A 31 -0.61 0.23 -12.65
CA THR A 31 -0.75 1.68 -12.40
C THR A 31 -0.42 2.53 -13.63
N SER A 32 -0.96 2.14 -14.79
CA SER A 32 -0.67 2.77 -16.08
C SER A 32 -1.04 4.26 -16.12
N GLU A 33 -2.02 4.68 -15.31
CA GLU A 33 -2.44 6.08 -15.14
C GLU A 33 -1.32 7.01 -14.62
N LEU A 34 -0.33 6.47 -13.89
CA LEU A 34 0.80 7.26 -13.37
C LEU A 34 1.87 7.55 -14.43
N GLY A 35 1.64 7.14 -15.67
CA GLY A 35 2.60 7.30 -16.76
C GLY A 35 3.83 6.41 -16.60
N ARG A 36 4.88 6.72 -17.38
CA ARG A 36 6.18 6.04 -17.30
C ARG A 36 7.13 6.92 -16.53
N GLY A 37 7.79 6.39 -15.49
CA GLY A 37 8.81 7.14 -14.75
C GLY A 37 8.88 6.82 -13.26
N GLN A 38 9.56 7.68 -12.54
CA GLN A 38 9.91 7.49 -11.12
C GLN A 38 8.68 7.34 -10.21
N ARG A 39 7.60 8.09 -10.48
CA ARG A 39 6.35 7.99 -9.70
C ARG A 39 5.73 6.61 -9.77
N ARG A 40 5.69 6.03 -10.97
CA ARG A 40 5.19 4.67 -11.16
C ARG A 40 6.08 3.64 -10.48
N ALA A 41 7.41 3.78 -10.63
CA ALA A 41 8.36 2.87 -9.99
C ALA A 41 8.24 2.89 -8.47
N ALA A 42 8.22 4.08 -7.83
CA ALA A 42 8.07 4.21 -6.39
C ALA A 42 6.72 3.65 -5.89
N HIS A 43 5.64 3.92 -6.64
CA HIS A 43 4.31 3.42 -6.30
C HIS A 43 4.23 1.89 -6.42
N LEU A 44 4.73 1.29 -7.50
CA LEU A 44 4.75 -0.16 -7.67
C LEU A 44 5.59 -0.84 -6.60
N LEU A 45 6.75 -0.26 -6.29
CA LEU A 45 7.63 -0.78 -5.24
C LEU A 45 6.94 -0.77 -3.87
N GLY A 46 6.31 0.35 -3.50
CA GLY A 46 5.55 0.46 -2.25
C GLY A 46 4.33 -0.45 -2.21
N MET A 47 3.56 -0.52 -3.31
CA MET A 47 2.35 -1.34 -3.41
C MET A 47 2.67 -2.83 -3.31
N TYR A 48 3.56 -3.35 -4.14
CA TYR A 48 3.91 -4.76 -4.09
C TYR A 48 4.66 -5.13 -2.81
N GLY A 49 5.51 -4.22 -2.31
CA GLY A 49 6.16 -4.37 -1.02
C GLY A 49 5.15 -4.53 0.11
N SER A 50 4.14 -3.66 0.19
CA SER A 50 3.12 -3.71 1.24
C SER A 50 2.24 -4.97 1.14
N ILE A 51 1.88 -5.41 -0.07
CA ILE A 51 1.13 -6.65 -0.26
C ILE A 51 1.94 -7.84 0.25
N LEU A 52 3.21 -7.96 -0.15
CA LEU A 52 4.11 -9.03 0.33
C LEU A 52 4.25 -8.99 1.84
N PHE A 53 4.48 -7.81 2.41
CA PHE A 53 4.63 -7.61 3.85
C PHE A 53 3.39 -8.06 4.63
N TRP A 54 2.18 -7.66 4.19
CA TRP A 54 0.94 -8.04 4.85
C TRP A 54 0.58 -9.50 4.67
N VAL A 55 0.73 -10.06 3.46
CA VAL A 55 0.46 -11.48 3.21
C VAL A 55 1.39 -12.34 4.06
N ALA A 56 2.68 -12.04 4.08
CA ALA A 56 3.64 -12.75 4.93
C ALA A 56 3.31 -12.58 6.42
N SER A 57 2.89 -11.38 6.88
CA SER A 57 2.45 -11.14 8.26
C SER A 57 1.25 -12.02 8.64
N VAL A 58 0.24 -12.09 7.78
CA VAL A 58 -0.94 -12.94 8.02
C VAL A 58 -0.54 -14.42 8.11
N ILE A 59 0.31 -14.89 7.18
CA ILE A 59 0.81 -16.28 7.21
C ILE A 59 1.60 -16.55 8.49
N LEU A 60 2.48 -15.64 8.93
CA LEU A 60 3.26 -15.79 10.16
C LEU A 60 2.37 -15.83 11.39
N ILE A 61 1.40 -14.92 11.49
CA ILE A 61 0.52 -14.80 12.67
C ILE A 61 -0.43 -15.98 12.78
N PHE A 62 -1.08 -16.38 11.71
CA PHE A 62 -2.14 -17.41 11.76
C PHE A 62 -1.63 -18.82 11.43
N GLY A 63 -0.60 -18.93 10.60
CA GLY A 63 -0.06 -20.23 10.22
C GLY A 63 1.04 -20.75 11.14
N TYR A 64 1.81 -19.85 11.75
CA TYR A 64 3.02 -20.21 12.51
C TYR A 64 3.08 -19.59 13.90
N ALA A 65 1.93 -19.24 14.50
CA ALA A 65 1.86 -18.61 15.83
C ALA A 65 2.61 -19.39 16.93
N ASN A 66 2.61 -20.73 16.85
CA ASN A 66 3.17 -21.61 17.87
C ASN A 66 4.27 -22.54 17.30
N THR A 67 4.70 -22.34 16.09
CA THR A 67 5.71 -23.17 15.42
C THR A 67 6.72 -22.31 14.70
N ALA A 68 7.93 -22.85 14.49
CA ALA A 68 8.95 -22.15 13.70
C ALA A 68 8.49 -21.98 12.24
N ALA A 69 8.46 -20.75 11.76
CA ALA A 69 8.11 -20.46 10.38
C ALA A 69 9.23 -20.86 9.42
N PRO A 70 8.91 -21.32 8.21
CA PRO A 70 9.90 -21.52 7.15
C PRO A 70 10.66 -20.22 6.85
N HIS A 71 11.97 -20.33 6.64
CA HIS A 71 12.82 -19.19 6.35
C HIS A 71 12.32 -18.34 5.17
N GLN A 72 11.72 -18.96 4.17
CA GLN A 72 11.16 -18.30 3.00
C GLN A 72 10.06 -17.29 3.35
N ILE A 73 9.18 -17.60 4.31
CA ILE A 73 8.11 -16.69 4.74
C ILE A 73 8.69 -15.49 5.48
N SER A 74 9.65 -15.74 6.37
CA SER A 74 10.38 -14.66 7.03
C SER A 74 11.12 -13.77 6.04
N LEU A 75 11.78 -14.35 5.03
CA LEU A 75 12.45 -13.62 3.97
C LEU A 75 11.47 -12.75 3.16
N LEU A 76 10.32 -13.29 2.76
CA LEU A 76 9.28 -12.53 2.04
C LEU A 76 8.78 -11.35 2.88
N TRP A 77 8.62 -11.53 4.18
CA TRP A 77 8.24 -10.47 5.11
C TRP A 77 9.27 -9.32 5.11
N HIS A 78 10.57 -9.64 5.23
CA HIS A 78 11.63 -8.65 5.21
C HIS A 78 11.75 -7.93 3.86
N VAL A 79 11.72 -8.69 2.77
CA VAL A 79 11.75 -8.13 1.41
C VAL A 79 10.56 -7.20 1.20
N GLY A 80 9.35 -7.61 1.60
CA GLY A 80 8.15 -6.78 1.52
C GLY A 80 8.28 -5.48 2.31
N ALA A 81 8.78 -5.55 3.55
CA ALA A 81 9.01 -4.38 4.39
C ALA A 81 10.05 -3.41 3.79
N ILE A 82 11.17 -3.94 3.29
CA ILE A 82 12.23 -3.14 2.64
C ILE A 82 11.69 -2.46 1.37
N MET A 83 10.97 -3.18 0.52
CA MET A 83 10.34 -2.62 -0.68
C MET A 83 9.36 -1.50 -0.33
N THR A 84 8.55 -1.69 0.72
CA THR A 84 7.62 -0.69 1.24
C THR A 84 8.35 0.57 1.69
N CYS A 85 9.43 0.41 2.47
CA CYS A 85 10.26 1.52 2.92
C CYS A 85 10.89 2.27 1.74
N LEU A 86 11.53 1.57 0.81
CA LEU A 86 12.18 2.18 -0.35
C LEU A 86 11.17 2.94 -1.23
N GLY A 87 10.06 2.33 -1.60
CA GLY A 87 9.03 2.97 -2.42
C GLY A 87 8.35 4.14 -1.71
N GLY A 88 8.04 3.97 -0.44
CA GLY A 88 7.33 4.97 0.35
C GLY A 88 8.20 6.16 0.74
N TYR A 89 9.45 5.95 1.16
CA TYR A 89 10.39 7.05 1.44
C TYR A 89 10.77 7.79 0.16
N TRP A 90 10.97 7.07 -0.97
CA TRP A 90 11.17 7.71 -2.26
C TRP A 90 10.00 8.62 -2.62
N PHE A 91 8.76 8.13 -2.47
CA PHE A 91 7.57 8.96 -2.68
C PHE A 91 7.55 10.15 -1.74
N TRP A 92 7.76 9.95 -0.43
CA TRP A 92 7.60 10.99 0.58
C TRP A 92 8.59 12.13 0.45
N PHE A 93 9.88 11.83 0.26
CA PHE A 93 10.92 12.84 0.28
C PHE A 93 11.25 13.45 -1.09
N PHE A 94 10.97 12.74 -2.17
CA PHE A 94 11.35 13.20 -3.51
C PHE A 94 10.14 13.53 -4.38
N LEU A 95 9.16 12.64 -4.49
CA LEU A 95 8.07 12.81 -5.45
C LEU A 95 6.95 13.71 -4.93
N ARG A 96 6.71 13.72 -3.63
CA ARG A 96 5.71 14.58 -3.00
C ARG A 96 6.14 16.04 -2.98
N VAL A 97 7.43 16.30 -2.84
CA VAL A 97 8.04 17.63 -2.78
C VAL A 97 8.17 18.25 -4.18
N ASP A 98 8.17 17.44 -5.23
CA ASP A 98 8.26 17.91 -6.60
C ASP A 98 7.04 18.79 -6.97
N VAL A 99 7.31 20.03 -7.39
CA VAL A 99 6.30 21.02 -7.77
C VAL A 99 5.44 20.53 -8.95
N SER A 100 6.03 19.74 -9.86
CA SER A 100 5.31 19.12 -10.97
C SER A 100 4.36 17.99 -10.54
N ALA A 101 4.54 17.47 -9.33
CA ALA A 101 3.77 16.37 -8.78
C ALA A 101 2.67 16.84 -7.82
N GLU A 102 2.99 17.04 -6.53
CA GLU A 102 2.03 17.42 -5.51
C GLU A 102 2.34 18.79 -4.86
N ALA A 103 3.56 19.31 -5.00
CA ALA A 103 4.04 20.57 -4.43
C ALA A 103 3.82 20.69 -2.90
N ASN A 104 3.79 19.58 -2.19
CA ASN A 104 3.61 19.56 -0.74
C ASN A 104 4.96 19.38 -0.03
N PRO A 105 5.39 20.33 0.81
CA PRO A 105 6.62 20.16 1.57
C PRO A 105 6.53 18.93 2.49
N TRP A 106 7.66 18.26 2.72
CA TRP A 106 7.74 17.02 3.49
C TRP A 106 7.20 17.14 4.93
N ASN A 107 7.25 18.33 5.51
CA ASN A 107 6.79 18.64 6.87
C ASN A 107 5.29 18.98 6.97
N ARG A 108 4.59 19.17 5.85
CA ARG A 108 3.15 19.42 5.84
C ARG A 108 2.38 18.10 5.83
N ILE A 109 1.95 17.66 7.00
CA ILE A 109 1.16 16.45 7.17
C ILE A 109 -0.33 16.80 7.10
N ILE A 110 -1.06 16.13 6.20
CA ILE A 110 -2.51 16.21 6.09
C ILE A 110 -3.13 14.85 6.45
N ARG A 111 -4.43 14.82 6.79
CA ARG A 111 -5.11 13.57 7.15
C ARG A 111 -4.97 12.46 6.09
N ALA A 112 -4.96 12.84 4.83
CA ALA A 112 -4.78 11.90 3.73
C ALA A 112 -3.42 11.17 3.73
N ASP A 113 -2.43 11.74 4.40
CA ASP A 113 -1.07 11.19 4.47
C ASP A 113 -0.90 10.14 5.59
N LEU A 114 -1.85 10.09 6.53
CA LEU A 114 -1.79 9.15 7.65
C LEU A 114 -1.63 7.71 7.18
N PHE A 115 -2.25 7.34 6.06
CA PHE A 115 -2.08 6.01 5.49
C PHE A 115 -0.62 5.73 5.10
N VAL A 116 0.01 6.62 4.34
CA VAL A 116 1.39 6.45 3.88
C VAL A 116 2.35 6.47 5.06
N LEU A 117 2.16 7.42 5.99
CA LEU A 117 3.03 7.55 7.17
C LEU A 117 2.91 6.36 8.11
N SER A 118 1.69 5.89 8.38
CA SER A 118 1.49 4.72 9.25
C SER A 118 1.98 3.42 8.59
N LEU A 119 1.87 3.29 7.27
CA LEU A 119 2.44 2.17 6.52
C LEU A 119 3.97 2.17 6.59
N LEU A 120 4.60 3.33 6.37
CA LEU A 120 6.05 3.49 6.50
C LEU A 120 6.52 3.22 7.93
N ALA A 121 5.81 3.74 8.93
CA ALA A 121 6.10 3.49 10.33
C ALA A 121 5.98 2.00 10.66
N ALA A 122 4.92 1.32 10.20
CA ALA A 122 4.76 -0.11 10.40
C ALA A 122 5.90 -0.92 9.78
N ALA A 123 6.28 -0.65 8.52
CA ALA A 123 7.38 -1.35 7.87
C ALA A 123 8.73 -1.07 8.57
N THR A 124 9.00 0.20 8.93
CA THR A 124 10.25 0.60 9.58
C THR A 124 10.37 0.02 10.99
N PHE A 125 9.32 0.16 11.82
CA PHE A 125 9.35 -0.38 13.18
C PHE A 125 9.30 -1.91 13.19
N GLY A 126 8.63 -2.53 12.21
CA GLY A 126 8.67 -3.97 12.03
C GLY A 126 10.09 -4.48 11.74
N LEU A 127 10.82 -3.84 10.81
CA LEU A 127 12.23 -4.18 10.54
C LEU A 127 13.12 -3.93 11.76
N ALA A 128 12.94 -2.81 12.45
CA ALA A 128 13.68 -2.51 13.67
C ALA A 128 13.41 -3.55 14.77
N TRP A 129 12.15 -3.94 14.94
CA TRP A 129 11.77 -5.01 15.86
C TRP A 129 12.44 -6.34 15.52
N SER A 130 12.38 -6.76 14.26
CA SER A 130 13.05 -7.99 13.83
C SER A 130 14.57 -7.96 14.08
N PHE A 131 15.20 -6.80 13.88
CA PHE A 131 16.63 -6.62 14.18
C PHE A 131 16.94 -6.68 15.67
N THR A 132 16.12 -6.06 16.53
CA THR A 132 16.33 -6.06 17.98
C THR A 132 16.10 -7.42 18.61
N GLN A 133 15.18 -8.24 18.09
CA GLN A 133 15.02 -9.63 18.51
C GLN A 133 16.33 -10.43 18.36
N SER A 134 17.05 -10.22 17.27
CA SER A 134 18.34 -10.88 17.05
C SER A 134 19.48 -10.30 17.90
N SER A 135 19.34 -9.06 18.35
CA SER A 135 20.39 -8.34 19.12
C SER A 135 20.32 -8.58 20.62
N GLY A 136 19.24 -9.24 21.12
CA GLY A 136 19.11 -9.63 22.53
C GLY A 136 18.93 -8.46 23.52
N VAL A 137 18.38 -7.31 23.10
CA VAL A 137 18.09 -6.14 23.94
C VAL A 137 16.58 -6.06 24.24
N PRO A 138 16.07 -6.60 25.38
CA PRO A 138 14.63 -6.75 25.61
C PRO A 138 13.83 -5.43 25.61
N ILE A 139 14.45 -4.34 26.08
CA ILE A 139 13.78 -3.03 26.16
C ILE A 139 13.50 -2.50 24.74
N LEU A 140 14.46 -2.59 23.83
CA LEU A 140 14.31 -2.15 22.45
C LEU A 140 13.35 -3.05 21.69
N ASP A 141 13.39 -4.35 21.94
CA ASP A 141 12.48 -5.33 21.37
C ASP A 141 11.02 -4.98 21.70
N THR A 142 10.71 -4.78 22.97
CA THR A 142 9.38 -4.39 23.42
C THR A 142 8.97 -3.03 22.86
N LEU A 143 9.87 -2.06 22.85
CA LEU A 143 9.60 -0.72 22.32
C LEU A 143 9.20 -0.78 20.83
N PHE A 144 10.00 -1.44 20.00
CA PHE A 144 9.72 -1.51 18.56
C PHE A 144 8.51 -2.38 18.24
N LEU A 145 8.23 -3.42 19.03
CA LEU A 145 6.99 -4.19 18.92
C LEU A 145 5.76 -3.30 19.19
N VAL A 146 5.78 -2.49 20.25
CA VAL A 146 4.69 -1.57 20.58
C VAL A 146 4.51 -0.52 19.48
N LEU A 147 5.60 0.08 19.00
CA LEU A 147 5.55 1.06 17.90
C LEU A 147 5.02 0.44 16.60
N PHE A 148 5.44 -0.78 16.29
CA PHE A 148 4.92 -1.56 15.16
C PHE A 148 3.41 -1.81 15.31
N GLY A 149 2.96 -2.25 16.47
CA GLY A 149 1.54 -2.48 16.77
C GLY A 149 0.70 -1.19 16.65
N LEU A 150 1.15 -0.09 17.26
CA LEU A 150 0.48 1.20 17.17
C LEU A 150 0.40 1.71 15.73
N SER A 151 1.47 1.56 14.95
CA SER A 151 1.48 1.94 13.54
C SER A 151 0.44 1.18 12.73
N ASN A 152 0.26 -0.13 13.00
CA ASN A 152 -0.77 -0.94 12.35
C ASN A 152 -2.18 -0.54 12.81
N ILE A 153 -2.39 -0.19 14.08
CA ILE A 153 -3.68 0.31 14.58
C ILE A 153 -4.06 1.61 13.85
N VAL A 154 -3.13 2.56 13.71
CA VAL A 154 -3.36 3.80 12.96
C VAL A 154 -3.61 3.53 11.49
N LEU A 155 -2.84 2.60 10.88
CA LEU A 155 -2.96 2.22 9.48
C LEU A 155 -4.37 1.68 9.17
N PHE A 156 -4.81 0.67 9.89
CA PHE A 156 -6.11 0.02 9.63
C PHE A 156 -7.29 0.83 10.17
N GLY A 157 -7.14 1.50 11.30
CA GLY A 157 -8.16 2.40 11.84
C GLY A 157 -8.36 3.66 11.00
N GLY A 158 -7.30 4.13 10.32
CA GLY A 158 -7.33 5.33 9.47
C GLY A 158 -7.78 5.10 8.03
N VAL A 159 -8.04 3.87 7.59
CA VAL A 159 -8.38 3.51 6.20
C VAL A 159 -9.55 4.35 5.66
N TYR A 160 -10.61 4.53 6.44
CA TYR A 160 -11.82 5.22 6.01
C TYR A 160 -11.58 6.69 5.63
N TRP A 161 -10.66 7.38 6.34
CA TRP A 161 -10.35 8.80 6.11
C TRP A 161 -9.09 9.04 5.27
N SER A 162 -8.44 7.97 4.82
CA SER A 162 -7.17 8.05 4.09
C SER A 162 -7.35 8.05 2.58
N LYS A 163 -6.27 8.39 1.86
CA LYS A 163 -6.21 8.24 0.39
C LYS A 163 -6.48 6.79 -0.07
N PHE A 164 -6.39 5.81 0.83
CA PHE A 164 -6.68 4.41 0.50
C PHE A 164 -8.16 4.15 0.18
N ALA A 165 -9.07 4.92 0.77
CA ALA A 165 -10.51 4.81 0.49
C ALA A 165 -10.82 4.97 -1.01
N HIS A 166 -10.07 5.83 -1.73
CA HIS A 166 -10.32 6.04 -3.16
C HIS A 166 -9.96 4.82 -4.03
N MET A 167 -9.11 3.90 -3.58
CA MET A 167 -8.83 2.65 -4.29
C MET A 167 -10.08 1.77 -4.42
N PHE A 168 -10.99 1.85 -3.46
CA PHE A 168 -12.27 1.13 -3.52
C PHE A 168 -13.29 1.84 -4.42
N TYR A 169 -13.21 3.17 -4.55
CA TYR A 169 -14.15 3.94 -5.38
C TYR A 169 -13.71 4.05 -6.85
N LYS A 170 -12.40 4.02 -7.15
CA LYS A 170 -11.89 4.11 -8.53
C LYS A 170 -12.41 3.02 -9.46
N PRO A 171 -12.41 1.74 -9.10
CA PRO A 171 -12.97 0.68 -9.95
C PRO A 171 -14.45 0.91 -10.28
N GLY A 172 -15.25 1.33 -9.28
CA GLY A 172 -16.65 1.68 -9.48
C GLY A 172 -16.86 2.84 -10.44
N ALA A 173 -16.07 3.91 -10.30
CA ALA A 173 -16.12 5.07 -11.17
C ALA A 173 -15.62 4.78 -12.59
N ALA A 174 -14.63 3.90 -12.75
CA ALA A 174 -14.12 3.47 -14.06
C ALA A 174 -15.16 2.65 -14.84
N ILE A 175 -15.94 1.82 -14.14
CA ILE A 175 -17.03 1.02 -14.73
C ILE A 175 -18.19 1.92 -15.18
N GLN A 176 -18.45 3.05 -14.48
CA GLN A 176 -19.51 3.99 -14.84
C GLN A 176 -19.16 4.89 -16.04
N LYS A 177 -17.88 5.07 -16.37
CA LYS A 177 -17.40 5.90 -17.48
C LYS A 177 -17.39 5.20 -18.84
N ASN A 178 -17.43 3.87 -18.85
CA ASN A 178 -17.43 3.01 -20.05
C ASN A 178 -18.81 2.36 -20.23
#